data_c0014e7e5044413952cd162ba170d9fa
#
_entry.id   c0014e7e5044413952cd162ba170d9fa
#
_cell.length_a   1.000
_cell.length_b   1.000
_cell.length_c   1.000
_cell.angle_alpha   90.00
_cell.angle_beta   90.00
_cell.angle_gamma   90.00
#
_symmetry.space_group_name_H-M   'P 1'
#
loop_
_entity.id
_entity.type
_entity.pdbx_description
1 polymer ?
#
loop_
_entity_poly.entity_id
_entity_poly.type
_entity_poly.pdbx_seq_one_letter_code
_entity_poly.pdbx_strand_id
1 'polypeptide(L)'
;MINIIYTILIFNILIIVFKMFEKYNVDNLQGLIVNYLTAAICSYFFLEQDFSINYILKSDWIYHAIIIGALFIVVFNFYAYGTQKVGISVATVANKMSLIIPVCAALILYPEKEAFTILKGVAFLLALVGIYLSTTKGGKLTFDKKYLWLIILVFAGQGISDSIFNDFAQKFPKEGGYLFFMTLFFFASLSGLLILS
;
A
#
# COMPACT_ATOMS: atom_id res chain seq x y z
N MET A 1 12.64 4.23 17.59
CA MET A 1 12.89 5.47 16.81
C MET A 1 13.72 5.22 15.56
N ILE A 2 14.84 4.49 15.64
CA ILE A 2 15.73 4.24 14.48
C ILE A 2 15.03 3.50 13.34
N ASN A 3 14.18 2.53 13.63
CA ASN A 3 13.43 1.77 12.64
C ASN A 3 12.47 2.65 11.80
N ILE A 4 11.90 3.71 12.39
CA ILE A 4 11.03 4.65 11.68
C ILE A 4 11.84 5.42 10.64
N ILE A 5 13.06 5.85 10.99
CA ILE A 5 13.96 6.56 10.07
C ILE A 5 14.32 5.66 8.90
N TYR A 6 14.70 4.41 9.15
CA TYR A 6 14.99 3.45 8.08
C TYR A 6 13.79 3.21 7.18
N THR A 7 12.59 3.04 7.73
CA THR A 7 11.37 2.86 6.95
C THR A 7 11.11 4.07 6.03
N ILE A 8 11.27 5.30 6.55
CA ILE A 8 11.11 6.52 5.76
C ILE A 8 12.13 6.57 4.62
N LEU A 9 13.40 6.28 4.89
CA LEU A 9 14.46 6.29 3.88
C LEU A 9 14.20 5.26 2.78
N ILE A 10 13.89 4.00 3.15
CA ILE A 10 13.61 2.92 2.20
C ILE A 10 12.37 3.25 1.36
N PHE A 11 11.32 3.79 1.97
CA PHE A 11 10.12 4.17 1.24
C PHE A 11 10.40 5.30 0.22
N ASN A 12 11.23 6.29 0.56
CA ASN A 12 11.63 7.32 -0.39
C ASN A 12 12.44 6.75 -1.57
N ILE A 13 13.33 5.78 -1.32
CA ILE A 13 14.07 5.09 -2.37
C ILE A 13 13.09 4.37 -3.31
N LEU A 14 12.09 3.65 -2.79
CA LEU A 14 11.06 2.99 -3.60
C LEU A 14 10.35 3.96 -4.55
N ILE A 15 9.97 5.13 -4.06
CA ILE A 15 9.30 6.16 -4.89
C ILE A 15 10.22 6.65 -6.02
N ILE A 16 11.50 6.85 -5.71
CA ILE A 16 12.50 7.23 -6.72
C ILE A 16 12.64 6.13 -7.78
N VAL A 17 12.68 4.87 -7.37
CA VAL A 17 12.74 3.72 -8.29
C VAL A 17 11.53 3.70 -9.23
N PHE A 18 10.32 3.98 -8.75
CA PHE A 18 9.14 4.09 -9.61
C PHE A 18 9.27 5.18 -10.69
N LYS A 19 9.89 6.31 -10.33
CA LYS A 19 10.18 7.36 -11.31
C LYS A 19 11.27 6.94 -12.30
N MET A 20 12.23 6.13 -11.86
CA MET A 20 13.30 5.60 -12.73
C MET A 20 12.75 4.59 -13.74
N PHE A 21 11.66 3.84 -13.43
CA PHE A 21 11.04 2.93 -14.38
C PHE A 21 10.68 3.64 -15.69
N GLU A 22 10.09 4.85 -15.61
CA GLU A 22 9.82 5.67 -16.81
C GLU A 22 11.10 6.03 -17.56
N LYS A 23 12.16 6.43 -16.84
CA LYS A 23 13.43 6.84 -17.43
C LYS A 23 14.14 5.72 -18.19
N TYR A 24 14.03 4.48 -17.67
CA TYR A 24 14.71 3.31 -18.24
C TYR A 24 13.77 2.43 -19.08
N ASN A 25 12.57 2.90 -19.39
CA ASN A 25 11.55 2.17 -20.14
C ASN A 25 11.22 0.78 -19.55
N VAL A 26 11.25 0.67 -18.22
CA VAL A 26 10.83 -0.54 -17.51
C VAL A 26 9.31 -0.51 -17.38
N ASP A 27 8.67 -1.62 -17.75
CA ASP A 27 7.24 -1.78 -17.51
C ASP A 27 6.96 -1.84 -16.00
N ASN A 28 6.01 -1.02 -15.51
CA ASN A 28 5.72 -0.91 -14.09
C ASN A 28 5.23 -2.24 -13.50
N LEU A 29 4.37 -2.95 -14.22
CA LEU A 29 3.80 -4.21 -13.76
C LEU A 29 4.87 -5.29 -13.65
N GLN A 30 5.73 -5.42 -14.67
CA GLN A 30 6.85 -6.36 -14.65
C GLN A 30 7.83 -6.06 -13.52
N GLY A 31 8.19 -4.79 -13.34
CA GLY A 31 9.07 -4.36 -12.24
C GLY A 31 8.48 -4.69 -10.86
N LEU A 32 7.18 -4.50 -10.68
CA LEU A 32 6.48 -4.83 -9.43
C LEU A 32 6.37 -6.35 -9.21
N ILE A 33 6.12 -7.15 -10.24
CA ILE A 33 6.10 -8.61 -10.14
C ILE A 33 7.43 -9.14 -9.60
N VAL A 34 8.54 -8.69 -10.19
CA VAL A 34 9.89 -9.07 -9.74
C VAL A 34 10.15 -8.59 -8.32
N ASN A 35 9.75 -7.36 -7.98
CA ASN A 35 9.89 -6.82 -6.63
C ASN A 35 9.14 -7.67 -5.59
N TYR A 36 7.88 -8.02 -5.84
CA TYR A 36 7.09 -8.85 -4.92
C TYR A 36 7.60 -10.28 -4.83
N LEU A 37 8.04 -10.88 -5.95
CA LEU A 37 8.66 -12.19 -5.92
C LEU A 37 9.93 -12.18 -5.07
N THR A 38 10.78 -11.17 -5.24
CA THR A 38 11.99 -10.98 -4.43
C THR A 38 11.63 -10.82 -2.94
N ALA A 39 10.62 -10.01 -2.63
CA ALA A 39 10.15 -9.82 -1.25
C ALA A 39 9.63 -11.12 -0.62
N ALA A 40 8.91 -11.95 -1.39
CA ALA A 40 8.45 -13.27 -0.94
C ALA A 40 9.63 -14.19 -0.63
N ILE A 41 10.63 -14.26 -1.53
CA ILE A 41 11.84 -15.05 -1.33
C ILE A 41 12.63 -14.56 -0.11
N CYS A 42 12.82 -13.24 0.03
CA CYS A 42 13.49 -12.69 1.20
C CYS A 42 12.74 -13.05 2.49
N SER A 43 11.40 -12.91 2.51
CA SER A 43 10.59 -13.28 3.67
C SER A 43 10.72 -14.77 4.03
N TYR A 44 10.88 -15.65 3.03
CA TYR A 44 11.13 -17.08 3.25
C TYR A 44 12.44 -17.33 4.04
N PHE A 45 13.51 -16.62 3.71
CA PHE A 45 14.80 -16.78 4.41
C PHE A 45 14.80 -16.26 5.86
N PHE A 46 13.82 -15.43 6.22
CA PHE A 46 13.65 -14.92 7.58
C PHE A 46 12.58 -15.66 8.39
N LEU A 47 12.06 -16.81 7.87
CA LEU A 47 11.11 -17.62 8.62
C LEU A 47 11.77 -18.18 9.89
N GLU A 48 11.11 -17.98 11.02
CA GLU A 48 11.53 -18.51 12.33
C GLU A 48 10.94 -19.91 12.60
N GLN A 49 10.03 -20.36 11.75
CA GLN A 49 9.31 -21.64 11.88
C GLN A 49 9.42 -22.45 10.60
N ASP A 50 9.18 -23.76 10.72
CA ASP A 50 9.19 -24.66 9.57
C ASP A 50 8.10 -24.27 8.56
N PHE A 51 8.49 -24.21 7.29
CA PHE A 51 7.57 -23.93 6.20
C PHE A 51 6.60 -25.10 5.99
N SER A 52 5.30 -24.82 6.06
CA SER A 52 4.25 -25.80 5.80
C SER A 52 3.13 -25.22 4.95
N ILE A 53 3.00 -25.74 3.72
CA ILE A 53 1.90 -25.37 2.82
C ILE A 53 0.54 -25.72 3.43
N ASN A 54 0.42 -26.88 4.09
CA ASN A 54 -0.82 -27.30 4.72
C ASN A 54 -1.26 -26.35 5.83
N TYR A 55 -0.32 -25.79 6.58
CA TYR A 55 -0.62 -24.76 7.59
C TYR A 55 -1.18 -23.51 6.95
N ILE A 56 -0.53 -22.99 5.89
CA ILE A 56 -0.97 -21.79 5.16
C ILE A 56 -2.38 -21.97 4.60
N LEU A 57 -2.63 -23.09 3.90
CA LEU A 57 -3.93 -23.36 3.25
C LEU A 57 -5.08 -23.55 4.23
N LYS A 58 -4.79 -23.96 5.47
CA LYS A 58 -5.81 -24.14 6.54
C LYS A 58 -5.94 -22.91 7.43
N SER A 59 -5.10 -21.92 7.28
CA SER A 59 -5.12 -20.72 8.11
C SER A 59 -6.27 -19.81 7.73
N ASP A 60 -7.02 -19.32 8.72
CA ASP A 60 -8.15 -18.40 8.50
C ASP A 60 -7.73 -17.05 7.91
N TRP A 61 -6.45 -16.68 8.07
CA TRP A 61 -5.89 -15.44 7.54
C TRP A 61 -5.50 -15.49 6.05
N ILE A 62 -5.52 -16.66 5.41
CA ILE A 62 -5.07 -16.80 4.00
C ILE A 62 -5.83 -15.86 3.06
N TYR A 63 -7.14 -15.67 3.29
CA TYR A 63 -7.96 -14.77 2.47
C TYR A 63 -7.48 -13.32 2.54
N HIS A 64 -7.01 -12.87 3.71
CA HIS A 64 -6.42 -11.54 3.86
C HIS A 64 -5.14 -11.40 3.03
N ALA A 65 -4.25 -12.40 3.07
CA ALA A 65 -3.01 -12.40 2.28
C ALA A 65 -3.30 -12.37 0.78
N ILE A 66 -4.26 -13.15 0.29
CA ILE A 66 -4.65 -13.18 -1.14
C ILE A 66 -5.22 -11.83 -1.57
N ILE A 67 -6.20 -11.30 -0.83
CA ILE A 67 -6.88 -10.05 -1.19
C ILE A 67 -5.91 -8.87 -1.13
N ILE A 68 -5.12 -8.74 -0.05
CA ILE A 68 -4.15 -7.67 0.10
C ILE A 68 -3.06 -7.79 -0.99
N GLY A 69 -2.57 -9.01 -1.27
CA GLY A 69 -1.59 -9.24 -2.33
C GLY A 69 -2.10 -8.81 -3.71
N ALA A 70 -3.34 -9.19 -4.07
CA ALA A 70 -3.96 -8.77 -5.32
C ALA A 70 -4.19 -7.24 -5.39
N LEU A 71 -4.60 -6.63 -4.27
CA LEU A 71 -4.75 -5.17 -4.21
C LEU A 71 -3.39 -4.46 -4.32
N PHE A 72 -2.35 -4.98 -3.68
CA PHE A 72 -1.03 -4.36 -3.69
C PHE A 72 -0.47 -4.22 -5.11
N ILE A 73 -0.52 -5.29 -5.92
CA ILE A 73 0.01 -5.21 -7.29
C ILE A 73 -0.75 -4.18 -8.12
N VAL A 74 -2.07 -4.10 -7.99
CA VAL A 74 -2.92 -3.15 -8.72
C VAL A 74 -2.67 -1.71 -8.24
N VAL A 75 -2.73 -1.48 -6.92
CA VAL A 75 -2.59 -0.15 -6.34
C VAL A 75 -1.20 0.41 -6.56
N PHE A 76 -0.14 -0.40 -6.35
CA PHE A 76 1.23 0.05 -6.57
C PHE A 76 1.57 0.26 -8.03
N ASN A 77 0.92 -0.47 -8.96
CA ASN A 77 1.05 -0.18 -10.39
C ASN A 77 0.47 1.22 -10.71
N PHE A 78 -0.72 1.55 -10.20
CA PHE A 78 -1.27 2.89 -10.35
C PHE A 78 -0.46 3.94 -9.60
N TYR A 79 0.13 3.61 -8.46
CA TYR A 79 1.01 4.52 -7.73
C TYR A 79 2.29 4.82 -8.52
N ALA A 80 2.94 3.80 -9.09
CA ALA A 80 4.10 3.99 -9.96
C ALA A 80 3.75 4.88 -11.16
N TYR A 81 2.64 4.58 -11.86
CA TYR A 81 2.16 5.39 -12.96
C TYR A 81 1.79 6.83 -12.52
N GLY A 82 1.19 6.97 -11.34
CA GLY A 82 0.90 8.27 -10.74
C GLY A 82 2.16 9.10 -10.51
N THR A 83 3.23 8.52 -9.94
CA THR A 83 4.50 9.23 -9.75
C THR A 83 5.10 9.75 -11.05
N GLN A 84 4.88 9.03 -12.15
CA GLN A 84 5.35 9.38 -13.49
C GLN A 84 4.54 10.51 -14.11
N LYS A 85 3.19 10.48 -14.02
CA LYS A 85 2.28 11.38 -14.74
C LYS A 85 1.85 12.62 -13.96
N VAL A 86 1.65 12.48 -12.63
CA VAL A 86 1.23 13.62 -11.79
C VAL A 86 2.36 14.15 -10.89
N GLY A 87 3.45 13.40 -10.79
CA GLY A 87 4.62 13.76 -9.99
C GLY A 87 4.67 13.08 -8.63
N ILE A 88 5.89 12.90 -8.14
CA ILE A 88 6.21 12.17 -6.89
C ILE A 88 5.45 12.77 -5.70
N SER A 89 5.49 14.09 -5.52
CA SER A 89 4.85 14.76 -4.37
C SER A 89 3.36 14.51 -4.30
N VAL A 90 2.64 14.68 -5.41
CA VAL A 90 1.18 14.52 -5.48
C VAL A 90 0.78 13.07 -5.20
N ALA A 91 1.43 12.11 -5.89
CA ALA A 91 1.13 10.70 -5.73
C ALA A 91 1.45 10.22 -4.30
N THR A 92 2.57 10.68 -3.71
CA THR A 92 2.96 10.33 -2.34
C THR A 92 1.98 10.90 -1.31
N VAL A 93 1.56 12.16 -1.47
CA VAL A 93 0.57 12.75 -0.56
C VAL A 93 -0.75 11.99 -0.64
N ALA A 94 -1.24 11.66 -1.83
CA ALA A 94 -2.45 10.85 -1.98
C ALA A 94 -2.33 9.49 -1.29
N ASN A 95 -1.20 8.80 -1.49
CA ASN A 95 -0.91 7.52 -0.83
C ASN A 95 -0.87 7.63 0.70
N LYS A 96 -0.21 8.66 1.25
CA LYS A 96 -0.10 8.83 2.72
C LYS A 96 -1.37 9.33 3.37
N MET A 97 -2.11 10.19 2.68
CA MET A 97 -3.39 10.68 3.21
C MET A 97 -4.50 9.63 3.16
N SER A 98 -4.33 8.56 2.39
CA SER A 98 -5.25 7.41 2.34
C SER A 98 -5.42 6.71 3.69
N LEU A 99 -4.47 6.86 4.62
CA LEU A 99 -4.55 6.34 5.99
C LEU A 99 -5.78 6.79 6.77
N ILE A 100 -6.47 7.82 6.29
CA ILE A 100 -7.74 8.25 6.85
C ILE A 100 -8.83 7.18 6.68
N ILE A 101 -8.81 6.42 5.57
CA ILE A 101 -9.81 5.39 5.27
C ILE A 101 -9.75 4.26 6.32
N PRO A 102 -8.59 3.63 6.60
CA PRO A 102 -8.51 2.61 7.65
C PRO A 102 -8.84 3.15 9.05
N VAL A 103 -8.54 4.42 9.35
CA VAL A 103 -8.94 5.04 10.62
C VAL A 103 -10.46 5.14 10.73
N CYS A 104 -11.15 5.61 9.67
CA CYS A 104 -12.61 5.64 9.64
C CYS A 104 -13.21 4.23 9.68
N ALA A 105 -12.65 3.29 8.94
CA ALA A 105 -13.09 1.90 8.95
C ALA A 105 -12.94 1.27 10.35
N ALA A 106 -11.82 1.52 11.05
CA ALA A 106 -11.60 1.02 12.40
C ALA A 106 -12.60 1.57 13.41
N LEU A 107 -12.97 2.85 13.30
CA LEU A 107 -13.99 3.47 14.16
C LEU A 107 -15.38 2.84 13.97
N ILE A 108 -15.69 2.34 12.77
CA ILE A 108 -16.98 1.70 12.46
C ILE A 108 -16.96 0.22 12.82
N LEU A 109 -15.88 -0.48 12.47
CA LEU A 109 -15.79 -1.95 12.64
C LEU A 109 -15.39 -2.35 14.06
N TYR A 110 -14.64 -1.51 14.77
CA TYR A 110 -14.11 -1.80 16.11
C TYR A 110 -14.39 -0.66 17.10
N PRO A 111 -15.65 -0.26 17.29
CA PRO A 111 -16.01 0.89 18.13
C PRO A 111 -15.61 0.70 19.60
N GLU A 112 -15.48 -0.55 20.07
CA GLU A 112 -15.06 -0.87 21.44
C GLU A 112 -13.57 -0.66 21.67
N LYS A 113 -12.75 -0.80 20.61
CA LYS A 113 -11.29 -0.63 20.65
C LYS A 113 -10.83 0.74 20.23
N GLU A 114 -11.62 1.41 19.37
CA GLU A 114 -11.30 2.67 18.74
C GLU A 114 -12.39 3.71 19.01
N ALA A 115 -12.05 4.75 19.77
CA ALA A 115 -12.97 5.88 19.99
C ALA A 115 -12.66 7.03 19.02
N PHE A 116 -13.72 7.71 18.56
CA PHE A 116 -13.56 8.98 17.86
C PHE A 116 -13.08 10.05 18.85
N THR A 117 -11.99 10.71 18.51
CA THR A 117 -11.47 11.85 19.28
C THR A 117 -11.43 13.09 18.39
N ILE A 118 -11.52 14.26 19.03
CA ILE A 118 -11.38 15.55 18.32
C ILE A 118 -10.06 15.59 17.54
N LEU A 119 -8.99 15.02 18.11
CA LEU A 119 -7.68 14.93 17.45
C LEU A 119 -7.73 14.13 16.12
N LYS A 120 -8.47 13.00 16.08
CA LYS A 120 -8.70 12.22 14.85
C LYS A 120 -9.46 13.06 13.81
N GLY A 121 -10.47 13.83 14.24
CA GLY A 121 -11.22 14.76 13.37
C GLY A 121 -10.33 15.87 12.78
N VAL A 122 -9.49 16.48 13.60
CA VAL A 122 -8.53 17.49 13.15
C VAL A 122 -7.53 16.90 12.16
N ALA A 123 -6.99 15.70 12.46
CA ALA A 123 -6.08 14.98 11.54
C ALA A 123 -6.73 14.70 10.18
N PHE A 124 -8.03 14.34 10.18
CA PHE A 124 -8.80 14.17 8.95
C PHE A 124 -8.86 15.43 8.10
N LEU A 125 -9.20 16.56 8.70
CA LEU A 125 -9.27 17.85 8.00
C LEU A 125 -7.89 18.26 7.47
N LEU A 126 -6.83 18.09 8.27
CA LEU A 126 -5.47 18.39 7.84
C LEU A 126 -5.02 17.50 6.68
N ALA A 127 -5.45 16.23 6.64
CA ALA A 127 -5.18 15.33 5.54
C ALA A 127 -5.82 15.82 4.23
N LEU A 128 -7.09 16.23 4.26
CA LEU A 128 -7.78 16.80 3.09
C LEU A 128 -7.11 18.10 2.60
N VAL A 129 -6.74 18.98 3.52
CA VAL A 129 -6.00 20.20 3.20
C VAL A 129 -4.63 19.86 2.59
N GLY A 130 -3.92 18.87 3.12
CA GLY A 130 -2.64 18.39 2.59
C GLY A 130 -2.73 17.91 1.15
N ILE A 131 -3.77 17.09 0.82
CA ILE A 131 -4.01 16.66 -0.56
C ILE A 131 -4.27 17.87 -1.46
N TYR A 132 -5.16 18.77 -1.04
CA TYR A 132 -5.47 19.96 -1.82
C TYR A 132 -4.24 20.83 -2.09
N LEU A 133 -3.44 21.13 -1.09
CA LEU A 133 -2.23 21.94 -1.23
C LEU A 133 -1.17 21.27 -2.10
N SER A 134 -1.03 19.94 -2.05
CA SER A 134 -0.06 19.20 -2.86
C SER A 134 -0.47 19.12 -4.33
N THR A 135 -1.76 19.16 -4.62
CA THR A 135 -2.32 19.03 -5.98
C THR A 135 -2.48 20.36 -6.69
N THR A 136 -2.41 21.49 -5.96
CA THR A 136 -2.66 22.83 -6.50
C THR A 136 -1.47 23.77 -6.29
N LYS A 137 -1.25 24.66 -7.25
CA LYS A 137 -0.32 25.80 -7.15
C LYS A 137 -1.01 27.06 -7.68
N GLY A 138 -1.20 28.05 -6.81
CA GLY A 138 -1.93 29.25 -7.19
C GLY A 138 -3.38 29.01 -7.62
N GLY A 139 -4.05 28.03 -7.00
CA GLY A 139 -5.45 27.65 -7.31
C GLY A 139 -5.61 26.81 -8.59
N LYS A 140 -4.52 26.44 -9.27
CA LYS A 140 -4.54 25.58 -10.45
C LYS A 140 -3.90 24.23 -10.14
N LEU A 141 -4.39 23.16 -10.78
CA LEU A 141 -3.77 21.85 -10.67
C LEU A 141 -2.33 21.88 -11.22
N THR A 142 -1.42 21.19 -10.53
CA THR A 142 -0.01 21.09 -10.92
C THR A 142 0.25 20.07 -12.03
N PHE A 143 -0.80 19.36 -12.46
CA PHE A 143 -0.78 18.32 -13.48
C PHE A 143 -2.05 18.38 -14.35
N ASP A 144 -2.05 17.64 -15.46
CA ASP A 144 -3.19 17.57 -16.38
C ASP A 144 -4.39 16.86 -15.70
N LYS A 145 -5.57 17.50 -15.76
CA LYS A 145 -6.85 17.00 -15.18
C LYS A 145 -7.20 15.57 -15.60
N LYS A 146 -6.75 15.14 -16.79
CA LYS A 146 -7.00 13.77 -17.26
C LYS A 146 -6.39 12.69 -16.36
N TYR A 147 -5.42 13.03 -15.50
CA TYR A 147 -4.80 12.11 -14.54
C TYR A 147 -5.38 12.19 -13.12
N LEU A 148 -6.44 12.98 -12.89
CA LEU A 148 -7.07 13.10 -11.57
C LEU A 148 -7.55 11.75 -11.02
N TRP A 149 -8.05 10.90 -11.90
CA TRP A 149 -8.48 9.54 -11.56
C TRP A 149 -7.37 8.69 -10.92
N LEU A 150 -6.09 8.90 -11.30
CA LEU A 150 -4.96 8.20 -10.70
C LEU A 150 -4.81 8.54 -9.22
N ILE A 151 -4.97 9.80 -8.87
CA ILE A 151 -4.88 10.26 -7.47
C ILE A 151 -6.00 9.63 -6.65
N ILE A 152 -7.23 9.62 -7.20
CA ILE A 152 -8.39 9.01 -6.55
C ILE A 152 -8.18 7.51 -6.38
N LEU A 153 -7.69 6.82 -7.40
CA LEU A 153 -7.40 5.38 -7.36
C LEU A 153 -6.32 5.04 -6.34
N VAL A 154 -5.21 5.79 -6.31
CA VAL A 154 -4.13 5.59 -5.34
C VAL A 154 -4.64 5.83 -3.93
N PHE A 155 -5.39 6.94 -3.71
CA PHE A 155 -5.96 7.26 -2.40
C PHE A 155 -6.95 6.18 -1.93
N ALA A 156 -7.94 5.84 -2.74
CA ALA A 156 -8.96 4.87 -2.36
C ALA A 156 -8.39 3.45 -2.28
N GLY A 157 -7.62 3.04 -3.28
CA GLY A 157 -7.04 1.70 -3.34
C GLY A 157 -6.07 1.41 -2.19
N GLN A 158 -5.19 2.36 -1.89
CA GLN A 158 -4.29 2.24 -0.73
C GLN A 158 -5.09 2.20 0.57
N GLY A 159 -6.06 3.09 0.74
CA GLY A 159 -6.89 3.12 1.95
C GLY A 159 -7.71 1.84 2.16
N ILE A 160 -8.23 1.23 1.10
CA ILE A 160 -8.91 -0.07 1.17
C ILE A 160 -7.90 -1.17 1.56
N SER A 161 -6.73 -1.22 0.92
CA SER A 161 -5.69 -2.19 1.24
C SER A 161 -5.25 -2.10 2.71
N ASP A 162 -5.02 -0.88 3.19
CA ASP A 162 -4.62 -0.62 4.58
C ASP A 162 -5.75 -0.95 5.57
N SER A 163 -7.03 -0.78 5.18
CA SER A 163 -8.18 -1.17 6.00
C SER A 163 -8.26 -2.69 6.18
N ILE A 164 -8.05 -3.45 5.10
CA ILE A 164 -8.04 -4.92 5.16
C ILE A 164 -6.82 -5.42 5.95
N PHE A 165 -5.66 -4.74 5.80
CA PHE A 165 -4.48 -5.05 6.60
C PHE A 165 -4.70 -4.76 8.09
N ASN A 166 -5.39 -3.68 8.43
CA ASN A 166 -5.76 -3.37 9.82
C ASN A 166 -6.75 -4.41 10.38
N ASP A 167 -7.74 -4.84 9.59
CA ASP A 167 -8.67 -5.92 9.96
C ASP A 167 -7.91 -7.22 10.26
N PHE A 168 -6.97 -7.60 9.40
CA PHE A 168 -6.07 -8.73 9.64
C PHE A 168 -5.33 -8.57 10.97
N ALA A 169 -4.68 -7.43 11.21
CA ALA A 169 -3.90 -7.20 12.42
C ALA A 169 -4.76 -7.24 13.71
N GLN A 170 -6.04 -6.86 13.63
CA GLN A 170 -6.98 -6.92 14.75
C GLN A 170 -7.48 -8.35 15.03
N LYS A 171 -7.68 -9.16 13.99
CA LYS A 171 -8.19 -10.54 14.09
C LYS A 171 -7.08 -11.55 14.39
N PHE A 172 -5.90 -11.34 13.83
CA PHE A 172 -4.77 -12.28 13.87
C PHE A 172 -3.49 -11.64 14.41
N PRO A 173 -3.49 -11.08 15.63
CA PRO A 173 -2.36 -10.29 16.13
C PRO A 173 -1.06 -11.09 16.31
N LYS A 174 -1.13 -12.41 16.33
CA LYS A 174 0.03 -13.32 16.47
C LYS A 174 0.57 -13.84 15.13
N GLU A 175 -0.16 -13.61 14.04
CA GLU A 175 0.14 -14.19 12.71
C GLU A 175 0.85 -13.22 11.75
N GLY A 176 1.16 -12.01 12.21
CA GLY A 176 1.75 -10.93 11.40
C GLY A 176 3.25 -11.07 11.12
N GLY A 177 3.80 -12.29 11.15
CA GLY A 177 5.21 -12.57 10.93
C GLY A 177 5.60 -12.74 9.46
N TYR A 178 6.84 -13.17 9.23
CA TYR A 178 7.41 -13.35 7.89
C TYR A 178 6.61 -14.34 7.02
N LEU A 179 5.92 -15.31 7.62
CA LEU A 179 5.09 -16.27 6.88
C LEU A 179 3.89 -15.59 6.20
N PHE A 180 3.23 -14.68 6.91
CA PHE A 180 2.14 -13.88 6.33
C PHE A 180 2.64 -12.99 5.18
N PHE A 181 3.74 -12.26 5.39
CA PHE A 181 4.32 -11.41 4.35
C PHE A 181 4.81 -12.19 3.14
N MET A 182 5.44 -13.35 3.36
CA MET A 182 5.84 -14.25 2.28
C MET A 182 4.64 -14.65 1.42
N THR A 183 3.55 -15.08 2.07
CA THR A 183 2.31 -15.50 1.40
C THR A 183 1.67 -14.33 0.65
N LEU A 184 1.57 -13.16 1.28
CA LEU A 184 1.03 -11.94 0.69
C LEU A 184 1.80 -11.53 -0.57
N PHE A 185 3.13 -11.44 -0.49
CA PHE A 185 3.97 -11.04 -1.62
C PHE A 185 4.00 -12.09 -2.73
N PHE A 186 3.91 -13.36 -2.39
CA PHE A 186 3.74 -14.43 -3.37
C PHE A 186 2.45 -14.26 -4.17
N PHE A 187 1.32 -14.02 -3.49
CA PHE A 187 0.04 -13.77 -4.16
C PHE A 187 0.02 -12.44 -4.91
N ALA A 188 0.72 -11.41 -4.45
CA ALA A 188 0.89 -10.17 -5.21
C ALA A 188 1.61 -10.43 -6.54
N SER A 189 2.73 -11.16 -6.51
CA SER A 189 3.46 -11.54 -7.72
C SER A 189 2.61 -12.41 -8.66
N LEU A 190 1.93 -13.42 -8.13
CA LEU A 190 1.05 -14.30 -8.90
C LEU A 190 -0.10 -13.53 -9.57
N SER A 191 -0.75 -12.65 -8.83
CA SER A 191 -1.82 -11.78 -9.38
C SER A 191 -1.28 -10.87 -10.48
N GLY A 192 -0.06 -10.35 -10.33
CA GLY A 192 0.61 -9.56 -11.37
C GLY A 192 0.88 -10.36 -12.64
N LEU A 193 1.33 -11.60 -12.51
CA LEU A 193 1.52 -12.51 -13.65
C LEU A 193 0.20 -12.81 -14.39
N LEU A 194 -0.90 -12.99 -13.64
CA LEU A 194 -2.23 -13.20 -14.22
C LEU A 194 -2.75 -11.96 -14.97
N ILE A 195 -2.37 -10.74 -14.55
CA ILE A 195 -2.73 -9.50 -15.24
C ILE A 195 -1.87 -9.31 -16.50
N LEU A 196 -0.63 -9.81 -16.50
CA LEU A 196 0.30 -9.67 -17.61
C LEU A 196 0.03 -10.68 -18.73
N SER A 197 -0.58 -11.86 -18.43
CA SER A 197 -0.92 -12.91 -19.38
C SER A 197 -2.11 -12.55 -20.26
#